data_a5a23b06c2bdb018948494285233cb0b
#
_entry.id   a5a23b06c2bdb018948494285233cb0b
#
_cell.length_a   1.000
_cell.length_b   1.000
_cell.length_c   1.000
_cell.angle_alpha   90.00
_cell.angle_beta   90.00
_cell.angle_gamma   90.00
#
_symmetry.space_group_name_H-M   'P 1'
#
loop_
_entity.id
_entity.type
_entity.pdbx_description
1 polymer ?
#
loop_
_entity_poly.entity_id
_entity_poly.type
_entity_poly.pdbx_seq_one_letter_code
_entity_poly.pdbx_strand_id
1 'polypeptide(L)'
;MLTVGSLAMDTQTVPDQGTGRRRFLWIAATVFAAMLVVGLVAHFLRENIDNTAPIWRGISGLAGLLYADGEGNLWAWASGLLLAGIGTSLAVVGFAARHELHRGAPYFALGALALVLSADEIAQLHEKFARFDFDTDFTFAWLSVGVPVAIVVGLIVLWIARRIDRQLRRRLIVAGIIFLLGAIGFEALGGLVIRGQLDELARTSLPYHLLVGIEEGLEVTGALLALAAALSALTIERTAAGILVRIRFGRVGNDALKCAPVAP
;
A
#
# COMPACT_ATOMS: atom_id res chain seq x y z
N MET A 1 26.55 2.43 53.81
CA MET A 1 26.03 1.22 53.14
C MET A 1 24.67 1.60 52.52
N LEU A 2 24.70 2.08 51.27
CA LEU A 2 23.50 2.52 50.56
C LEU A 2 23.08 1.37 49.64
N THR A 3 21.99 0.69 49.96
CA THR A 3 21.35 -0.31 49.12
C THR A 3 20.70 0.38 47.94
N VAL A 4 21.30 0.21 46.76
CA VAL A 4 20.69 0.59 45.49
C VAL A 4 19.57 -0.42 45.23
N GLY A 5 18.33 -0.03 45.55
CA GLY A 5 17.15 -0.78 45.15
C GLY A 5 17.05 -0.82 43.63
N SER A 6 17.18 -2.01 43.06
CA SER A 6 16.85 -2.27 41.65
C SER A 6 15.37 -1.96 41.43
N LEU A 7 15.08 -0.79 40.89
CA LEU A 7 13.77 -0.51 40.29
C LEU A 7 13.59 -1.44 39.09
N ALA A 8 13.02 -2.62 39.34
CA ALA A 8 12.45 -3.43 38.26
C ALA A 8 11.36 -2.57 37.61
N MET A 9 11.69 -1.99 36.44
CA MET A 9 10.68 -1.31 35.61
C MET A 9 9.64 -2.35 35.22
N ASP A 10 8.47 -2.24 35.82
CA ASP A 10 7.30 -3.06 35.50
C ASP A 10 6.87 -2.71 34.05
N THR A 11 7.42 -3.44 33.10
CA THR A 11 7.08 -3.33 31.71
C THR A 11 5.79 -4.10 31.48
N GLN A 12 4.66 -3.43 31.66
CA GLN A 12 3.39 -3.97 31.19
C GLN A 12 3.43 -3.97 29.66
N THR A 13 3.67 -5.14 29.08
CA THR A 13 3.46 -5.38 27.65
C THR A 13 1.99 -5.12 27.34
N VAL A 14 1.72 -4.21 26.38
CA VAL A 14 0.33 -3.98 25.94
C VAL A 14 -0.20 -5.31 25.39
N PRO A 15 -1.21 -5.91 26.05
CA PRO A 15 -1.74 -7.20 25.61
C PRO A 15 -2.28 -7.06 24.18
N ASP A 16 -1.93 -8.02 23.33
CA ASP A 16 -2.60 -8.29 22.06
C ASP A 16 -2.55 -7.23 20.94
N GLN A 17 -1.36 -6.65 20.72
CA GLN A 17 -1.13 -5.80 19.54
C GLN A 17 -1.43 -6.53 18.23
N GLY A 18 -1.38 -7.86 18.19
CA GLY A 18 -1.68 -8.70 17.04
C GLY A 18 -3.15 -8.64 16.63
N THR A 19 -4.05 -8.76 17.58
CA THR A 19 -5.50 -8.77 17.33
C THR A 19 -6.01 -7.40 16.91
N GLY A 20 -5.58 -6.31 17.57
CA GLY A 20 -5.97 -4.95 17.19
C GLY A 20 -5.53 -4.61 15.76
N ARG A 21 -4.26 -4.91 15.41
CA ARG A 21 -3.74 -4.73 14.06
C ARG A 21 -4.49 -5.56 13.02
N ARG A 22 -4.75 -6.84 13.31
CA ARG A 22 -5.49 -7.73 12.43
C ARG A 22 -6.90 -7.22 12.19
N ARG A 23 -7.60 -6.80 13.27
CA ARG A 23 -8.94 -6.21 13.17
C ARG A 23 -8.94 -4.95 12.31
N PHE A 24 -8.00 -4.05 12.49
CA PHE A 24 -7.85 -2.85 11.67
C PHE A 24 -7.70 -3.19 10.19
N LEU A 25 -6.80 -4.12 9.84
CA LEU A 25 -6.56 -4.52 8.45
C LEU A 25 -7.79 -5.20 7.83
N TRP A 26 -8.53 -6.01 8.59
CA TRP A 26 -9.77 -6.61 8.12
C TRP A 26 -10.87 -5.56 7.89
N ILE A 27 -11.01 -4.58 8.76
CA ILE A 27 -11.94 -3.47 8.57
C ILE A 27 -11.56 -2.69 7.32
N ALA A 28 -10.29 -2.32 7.15
CA ALA A 28 -9.82 -1.62 5.97
C ALA A 28 -10.11 -2.43 4.68
N ALA A 29 -9.75 -3.73 4.65
CA ALA A 29 -10.03 -4.60 3.51
C ALA A 29 -11.53 -4.68 3.18
N THR A 30 -12.40 -4.79 4.21
CA THR A 30 -13.86 -4.83 4.01
C THR A 30 -14.38 -3.50 3.45
N VAL A 31 -13.88 -2.38 3.96
CA VAL A 31 -14.27 -1.04 3.46
C VAL A 31 -13.87 -0.87 2.00
N PHE A 32 -12.62 -1.19 1.63
CA PHE A 32 -12.18 -1.11 0.24
C PHE A 32 -12.96 -2.05 -0.68
N ALA A 33 -13.20 -3.30 -0.26
CA ALA A 33 -14.02 -4.24 -1.02
C ALA A 33 -15.46 -3.72 -1.24
N ALA A 34 -16.06 -3.13 -0.21
CA ALA A 34 -17.39 -2.53 -0.32
C ALA A 34 -17.37 -1.31 -1.25
N MET A 35 -16.38 -0.41 -1.14
CA MET A 35 -16.24 0.74 -2.03
C MET A 35 -16.08 0.30 -3.49
N LEU A 36 -15.20 -0.69 -3.74
CA LEU A 36 -14.97 -1.25 -5.08
C LEU A 36 -16.24 -1.80 -5.70
N VAL A 37 -16.94 -2.69 -4.99
CA VAL A 37 -18.17 -3.31 -5.48
C VAL A 37 -19.27 -2.26 -5.71
N VAL A 38 -19.46 -1.35 -4.76
CA VAL A 38 -20.48 -0.30 -4.89
C VAL A 38 -20.14 0.66 -6.04
N GLY A 39 -18.89 1.05 -6.17
CA GLY A 39 -18.40 1.92 -7.25
C GLY A 39 -18.61 1.30 -8.63
N LEU A 40 -18.18 0.05 -8.82
CA LEU A 40 -18.35 -0.69 -10.07
C LEU A 40 -19.82 -0.88 -10.43
N VAL A 41 -20.67 -1.31 -9.47
CA VAL A 41 -22.11 -1.49 -9.69
C VAL A 41 -22.78 -0.16 -10.01
N ALA A 42 -22.46 0.90 -9.27
CA ALA A 42 -23.03 2.22 -9.53
C ALA A 42 -22.63 2.74 -10.92
N HIS A 43 -21.36 2.56 -11.31
CA HIS A 43 -20.90 2.96 -12.63
C HIS A 43 -21.59 2.16 -13.74
N PHE A 44 -21.66 0.84 -13.62
CA PHE A 44 -22.37 -0.01 -14.57
C PHE A 44 -23.85 0.36 -14.69
N LEU A 45 -24.53 0.63 -13.58
CA LEU A 45 -25.92 1.06 -13.59
C LEU A 45 -26.11 2.44 -14.22
N ARG A 46 -25.19 3.37 -13.99
CA ARG A 46 -25.20 4.71 -14.61
C ARG A 46 -25.19 4.64 -16.14
N GLU A 47 -24.39 3.72 -16.70
CA GLU A 47 -24.26 3.55 -18.14
C GLU A 47 -25.48 2.83 -18.77
N ASN A 48 -26.26 2.08 -17.97
CA ASN A 48 -27.35 1.25 -18.46
C ASN A 48 -28.76 1.74 -18.08
N ILE A 49 -28.88 2.76 -17.24
CA ILE A 49 -30.16 3.35 -16.83
C ILE A 49 -30.38 4.66 -17.61
N ASP A 50 -31.64 4.88 -18.03
CA ASP A 50 -32.03 6.13 -18.66
C ASP A 50 -31.72 7.34 -17.76
N ASN A 51 -31.01 8.31 -18.30
CA ASN A 51 -30.60 9.53 -17.60
C ASN A 51 -31.78 10.41 -17.16
N THR A 52 -32.97 10.19 -17.67
CA THR A 52 -34.22 10.85 -17.25
C THR A 52 -34.84 10.20 -16.01
N ALA A 53 -34.39 8.99 -15.63
CA ALA A 53 -34.91 8.29 -14.46
C ALA A 53 -34.59 9.07 -13.15
N PRO A 54 -35.54 9.20 -12.21
CA PRO A 54 -35.33 9.97 -10.97
C PRO A 54 -34.13 9.50 -10.15
N ILE A 55 -33.83 8.19 -10.17
CA ILE A 55 -32.72 7.57 -9.44
C ILE A 55 -31.36 7.81 -10.10
N TRP A 56 -31.31 8.18 -11.38
CA TRP A 56 -30.06 8.31 -12.14
C TRP A 56 -29.06 9.29 -11.49
N ARG A 57 -29.54 10.42 -10.97
CA ARG A 57 -28.67 11.42 -10.31
C ARG A 57 -27.94 10.85 -9.09
N GLY A 58 -28.63 10.05 -8.27
CA GLY A 58 -28.05 9.40 -7.11
C GLY A 58 -26.99 8.36 -7.50
N ILE A 59 -27.32 7.53 -8.49
CA ILE A 59 -26.40 6.50 -9.02
C ILE A 59 -25.18 7.16 -9.67
N SER A 60 -25.37 8.21 -10.47
CA SER A 60 -24.28 8.95 -11.12
C SER A 60 -23.37 9.64 -10.10
N GLY A 61 -23.95 10.22 -9.04
CA GLY A 61 -23.17 10.78 -7.94
C GLY A 61 -22.34 9.74 -7.19
N LEU A 62 -22.94 8.58 -6.92
CA LEU A 62 -22.26 7.48 -6.24
C LEU A 62 -21.14 6.86 -7.12
N ALA A 63 -21.41 6.71 -8.43
CA ALA A 63 -20.40 6.28 -9.40
C ALA A 63 -19.23 7.27 -9.45
N GLY A 64 -19.49 8.58 -9.58
CA GLY A 64 -18.42 9.58 -9.59
C GLY A 64 -17.60 9.62 -8.29
N LEU A 65 -18.20 9.23 -7.16
CA LEU A 65 -17.52 9.23 -5.87
C LEU A 65 -16.67 7.98 -5.64
N LEU A 66 -17.10 6.80 -6.11
CA LEU A 66 -16.53 5.51 -5.71
C LEU A 66 -15.98 4.68 -6.87
N TYR A 67 -16.17 5.09 -8.13
CA TYR A 67 -15.66 4.33 -9.25
C TYR A 67 -14.13 4.31 -9.24
N ALA A 68 -13.56 3.12 -9.22
CA ALA A 68 -12.14 2.92 -8.94
C ALA A 68 -11.23 3.43 -10.09
N ASP A 69 -11.64 3.24 -11.35
CA ASP A 69 -10.98 3.79 -12.54
C ASP A 69 -11.13 5.33 -12.67
N GLY A 70 -11.88 5.93 -11.74
CA GLY A 70 -12.10 7.37 -11.71
C GLY A 70 -11.12 8.08 -10.80
N GLU A 71 -10.55 9.15 -11.29
CA GLU A 71 -9.58 9.94 -10.54
C GLU A 71 -10.19 11.11 -9.77
N GLY A 72 -9.44 11.61 -8.75
CA GLY A 72 -9.85 12.77 -7.97
C GLY A 72 -11.12 12.53 -7.14
N ASN A 73 -11.46 11.31 -6.83
CA ASN A 73 -12.64 10.88 -6.08
C ASN A 73 -12.29 10.28 -4.71
N LEU A 74 -13.28 9.75 -4.00
CA LEU A 74 -13.07 9.17 -2.68
C LEU A 74 -12.24 7.88 -2.73
N TRP A 75 -12.33 7.09 -3.83
CA TRP A 75 -11.50 5.91 -4.02
C TRP A 75 -10.01 6.28 -4.08
N ALA A 76 -9.62 7.16 -5.01
CA ALA A 76 -8.24 7.63 -5.16
C ALA A 76 -7.71 8.30 -3.88
N TRP A 77 -8.56 9.03 -3.14
CA TRP A 77 -8.17 9.59 -1.85
C TRP A 77 -7.92 8.50 -0.80
N ALA A 78 -8.74 7.46 -0.74
CA ALA A 78 -8.60 6.39 0.23
C ALA A 78 -7.38 5.50 -0.06
N SER A 79 -7.12 5.15 -1.34
CA SER A 79 -5.92 4.41 -1.76
C SER A 79 -4.65 5.22 -1.55
N GLY A 80 -4.66 6.52 -1.85
CA GLY A 80 -3.57 7.43 -1.51
C GLY A 80 -3.28 7.49 -0.02
N LEU A 81 -4.31 7.54 0.86
CA LEU A 81 -4.14 7.46 2.31
C LEU A 81 -3.56 6.12 2.77
N LEU A 82 -3.94 5.01 2.13
CA LEU A 82 -3.37 3.69 2.42
C LEU A 82 -1.87 3.66 2.11
N LEU A 83 -1.47 4.19 0.95
CA LEU A 83 -0.06 4.32 0.56
C LEU A 83 0.72 5.26 1.51
N ALA A 84 0.12 6.39 1.91
CA ALA A 84 0.71 7.28 2.93
C ALA A 84 0.89 6.56 4.28
N GLY A 85 -0.07 5.71 4.67
CA GLY A 85 0.01 4.88 5.86
C GLY A 85 1.18 3.89 5.81
N ILE A 86 1.49 3.32 4.63
CA ILE A 86 2.69 2.49 4.43
C ILE A 86 3.95 3.33 4.62
N GLY A 87 4.00 4.49 3.95
CA GLY A 87 5.15 5.40 4.00
C GLY A 87 5.48 5.85 5.41
N THR A 88 4.48 6.31 6.16
CA THR A 88 4.63 6.73 7.56
C THR A 88 5.02 5.57 8.48
N SER A 89 4.42 4.38 8.29
CA SER A 89 4.78 3.19 9.07
C SER A 89 6.23 2.77 8.85
N LEU A 90 6.70 2.77 7.59
CA LEU A 90 8.10 2.49 7.25
C LEU A 90 9.05 3.57 7.78
N ALA A 91 8.64 4.84 7.81
CA ALA A 91 9.42 5.90 8.43
C ALA A 91 9.58 5.67 9.94
N VAL A 92 8.50 5.27 10.65
CA VAL A 92 8.57 4.89 12.07
C VAL A 92 9.50 3.70 12.29
N VAL A 93 9.44 2.67 11.42
CA VAL A 93 10.41 1.55 11.43
C VAL A 93 11.84 2.09 11.23
N GLY A 94 12.03 3.03 10.31
CA GLY A 94 13.33 3.66 10.04
C GLY A 94 13.89 4.40 11.24
N PHE A 95 13.07 5.16 11.96
CA PHE A 95 13.47 5.82 13.20
C PHE A 95 13.88 4.81 14.29
N ALA A 96 13.06 3.78 14.53
CA ALA A 96 13.40 2.74 15.48
C ALA A 96 14.67 1.97 15.06
N ALA A 97 14.84 1.64 13.76
CA ALA A 97 16.03 1.01 13.22
C ALA A 97 17.29 1.86 13.34
N ARG A 98 17.16 3.18 13.19
CA ARG A 98 18.28 4.10 13.36
C ARG A 98 18.79 4.08 14.79
N HIS A 99 17.89 4.05 15.76
CA HIS A 99 18.23 4.05 17.18
C HIS A 99 18.76 2.69 17.68
N GLU A 100 18.12 1.58 17.29
CA GLU A 100 18.48 0.25 17.79
C GLU A 100 19.58 -0.43 16.97
N LEU A 101 19.63 -0.23 15.66
CA LEU A 101 20.50 -0.97 14.73
C LEU A 101 21.46 -0.08 13.94
N HIS A 102 21.41 1.25 14.10
CA HIS A 102 22.17 2.23 13.32
C HIS A 102 21.92 2.13 11.79
N ARG A 103 20.78 1.63 11.36
CA ARG A 103 20.45 1.28 9.95
C ARG A 103 19.07 1.75 9.52
N GLY A 104 18.71 3.03 9.71
CA GLY A 104 17.39 3.58 9.35
C GLY A 104 17.18 3.88 7.85
N ALA A 105 18.25 4.24 7.14
CA ALA A 105 18.16 4.77 5.77
C ALA A 105 17.38 3.91 4.76
N PRO A 106 17.50 2.56 4.69
CA PRO A 106 16.73 1.75 3.75
C PRO A 106 15.23 1.82 3.99
N TYR A 107 14.80 1.92 5.24
CA TYR A 107 13.37 2.01 5.59
C TYR A 107 12.80 3.38 5.21
N PHE A 108 13.57 4.45 5.44
CA PHE A 108 13.18 5.80 5.00
C PHE A 108 13.05 5.88 3.48
N ALA A 109 13.97 5.26 2.73
CA ALA A 109 13.92 5.24 1.27
C ALA A 109 12.67 4.51 0.75
N LEU A 110 12.33 3.33 1.32
CA LEU A 110 11.11 2.61 0.98
C LEU A 110 9.86 3.37 1.41
N GLY A 111 9.89 4.03 2.57
CA GLY A 111 8.83 4.91 3.04
C GLY A 111 8.59 6.11 2.13
N ALA A 112 9.67 6.76 1.68
CA ALA A 112 9.60 7.87 0.73
C ALA A 112 8.99 7.44 -0.61
N LEU A 113 9.34 6.26 -1.12
CA LEU A 113 8.71 5.72 -2.33
C LEU A 113 7.20 5.55 -2.15
N ALA A 114 6.75 4.97 -1.03
CA ALA A 114 5.32 4.82 -0.77
C ALA A 114 4.60 6.18 -0.67
N LEU A 115 5.25 7.21 -0.13
CA LEU A 115 4.71 8.59 -0.12
C LEU A 115 4.67 9.21 -1.53
N VAL A 116 5.64 8.91 -2.39
CA VAL A 116 5.61 9.34 -3.80
C VAL A 116 4.46 8.67 -4.54
N LEU A 117 4.25 7.35 -4.35
CA LEU A 117 3.10 6.64 -4.93
C LEU A 117 1.77 7.21 -4.39
N SER A 118 1.69 7.54 -3.09
CA SER A 118 0.52 8.21 -2.52
C SER A 118 0.25 9.57 -3.17
N ALA A 119 1.29 10.34 -3.44
CA ALA A 119 1.17 11.63 -4.12
C ALA A 119 0.75 11.46 -5.58
N ASP A 120 1.27 10.44 -6.26
CA ASP A 120 0.90 10.09 -7.62
C ASP A 120 -0.58 9.73 -7.73
N GLU A 121 -1.08 8.88 -6.85
CA GLU A 121 -2.48 8.47 -6.74
C GLU A 121 -3.45 9.64 -6.59
N ILE A 122 -3.10 10.63 -5.77
CA ILE A 122 -3.96 11.79 -5.52
C ILE A 122 -3.79 12.87 -6.61
N ALA A 123 -2.57 13.07 -7.09
CA ALA A 123 -2.21 14.15 -8.01
C ALA A 123 -2.18 13.72 -9.47
N GLN A 124 -2.40 12.43 -9.77
CA GLN A 124 -2.49 11.89 -11.13
C GLN A 124 -1.22 12.19 -11.95
N LEU A 125 -0.05 11.97 -11.34
CA LEU A 125 1.20 12.35 -11.99
C LEU A 125 1.49 11.48 -13.21
N HIS A 126 1.20 10.17 -13.13
CA HIS A 126 1.39 9.21 -14.21
C HIS A 126 0.54 9.55 -15.45
N GLU A 127 -0.72 10.01 -15.28
CA GLU A 127 -1.57 10.43 -16.39
C GLU A 127 -1.05 11.69 -17.08
N LYS A 128 -0.38 12.58 -16.35
CA LYS A 128 0.22 13.77 -16.98
C LYS A 128 1.33 13.40 -17.96
N PHE A 129 1.95 12.24 -17.79
CA PHE A 129 2.89 11.70 -18.76
C PHE A 129 2.20 11.21 -20.04
N ALA A 130 0.94 10.78 -20.00
CA ALA A 130 0.14 10.43 -21.18
C ALA A 130 -0.14 11.63 -22.09
N ARG A 131 -0.02 12.87 -21.58
CA ARG A 131 -0.17 14.10 -22.38
C ARG A 131 1.01 14.40 -23.30
N PHE A 132 2.16 13.74 -23.07
CA PHE A 132 3.24 13.74 -24.02
C PHE A 132 2.82 12.78 -25.14
N ASP A 133 2.62 13.34 -26.35
CA ASP A 133 2.19 12.62 -27.55
C ASP A 133 3.30 11.63 -27.96
N PHE A 134 3.32 10.48 -27.30
CA PHE A 134 4.18 9.38 -27.66
C PHE A 134 3.47 8.58 -28.75
N ASP A 135 4.06 8.52 -29.93
CA ASP A 135 3.64 7.60 -31.00
C ASP A 135 3.91 6.16 -30.50
N THR A 136 2.92 5.57 -29.84
CA THR A 136 3.04 4.24 -29.21
C THR A 136 1.90 3.33 -29.66
N ASP A 137 2.20 2.04 -29.77
CA ASP A 137 1.20 0.99 -30.01
C ASP A 137 0.36 0.65 -28.76
N PHE A 138 0.64 1.28 -27.63
CA PHE A 138 -0.10 1.06 -26.37
C PHE A 138 -1.37 1.91 -26.33
N THR A 139 -2.48 1.29 -25.99
CA THR A 139 -3.77 1.99 -25.79
C THR A 139 -3.66 3.04 -24.69
N PHE A 140 -2.95 2.72 -23.60
CA PHE A 140 -2.57 3.65 -22.55
C PHE A 140 -1.14 4.12 -22.79
N ALA A 141 -0.97 5.31 -23.38
CA ALA A 141 0.33 5.86 -23.76
C ALA A 141 1.33 5.96 -22.60
N TRP A 142 0.85 6.16 -21.36
CA TRP A 142 1.70 6.25 -20.18
C TRP A 142 2.48 4.96 -19.90
N LEU A 143 1.95 3.78 -20.26
CA LEU A 143 2.64 2.49 -20.06
C LEU A 143 3.99 2.43 -20.78
N SER A 144 4.14 3.14 -21.91
CA SER A 144 5.41 3.19 -22.64
C SER A 144 6.55 3.80 -21.83
N VAL A 145 6.24 4.70 -20.91
CA VAL A 145 7.18 5.32 -19.97
C VAL A 145 7.11 4.63 -18.61
N GLY A 146 5.90 4.31 -18.14
CA GLY A 146 5.65 3.73 -16.84
C GLY A 146 6.34 2.37 -16.64
N VAL A 147 6.30 1.48 -17.64
CA VAL A 147 6.95 0.15 -17.55
C VAL A 147 8.48 0.27 -17.39
N PRO A 148 9.23 1.00 -18.23
CA PRO A 148 10.65 1.21 -18.01
C PRO A 148 10.97 1.84 -16.65
N VAL A 149 10.21 2.84 -16.22
CA VAL A 149 10.36 3.48 -14.91
C VAL A 149 10.13 2.48 -13.79
N ALA A 150 9.05 1.68 -13.86
CA ALA A 150 8.75 0.66 -12.87
C ALA A 150 9.85 -0.40 -12.76
N ILE A 151 10.47 -0.81 -13.89
CA ILE A 151 11.62 -1.72 -13.90
C ILE A 151 12.80 -1.10 -13.15
N VAL A 152 13.17 0.13 -13.49
CA VAL A 152 14.30 0.82 -12.86
C VAL A 152 14.06 1.01 -11.37
N VAL A 153 12.89 1.53 -11.00
CA VAL A 153 12.49 1.71 -9.59
C VAL A 153 12.45 0.37 -8.87
N GLY A 154 11.89 -0.68 -9.48
CA GLY A 154 11.86 -2.04 -8.93
C GLY A 154 13.26 -2.59 -8.62
N LEU A 155 14.21 -2.40 -9.53
CA LEU A 155 15.61 -2.82 -9.31
C LEU A 155 16.25 -2.04 -8.15
N ILE A 156 16.01 -0.73 -8.06
CA ILE A 156 16.48 0.12 -6.95
C ILE A 156 15.87 -0.36 -5.63
N VAL A 157 14.54 -0.61 -5.62
CA VAL A 157 13.82 -1.12 -4.45
C VAL A 157 14.37 -2.48 -4.00
N LEU A 158 14.62 -3.39 -4.93
CA LEU A 158 15.21 -4.69 -4.62
C LEU A 158 16.62 -4.55 -4.04
N TRP A 159 17.42 -3.63 -4.57
CA TRP A 159 18.75 -3.32 -4.04
C TRP A 159 18.70 -2.74 -2.63
N ILE A 160 17.81 -1.79 -2.36
CA ILE A 160 17.55 -1.22 -1.03
C ILE A 160 17.04 -2.30 -0.08
N ALA A 161 16.09 -3.11 -0.53
CA ALA A 161 15.44 -4.15 0.27
C ALA A 161 16.42 -5.26 0.73
N ARG A 162 17.56 -5.44 0.05
CA ARG A 162 18.62 -6.35 0.52
C ARG A 162 19.22 -5.93 1.87
N ARG A 163 19.03 -4.67 2.27
CA ARG A 163 19.60 -4.07 3.49
C ARG A 163 18.63 -4.05 4.67
N ILE A 164 17.40 -4.49 4.48
CA ILE A 164 16.38 -4.62 5.54
C ILE A 164 16.23 -6.05 5.99
N ASP A 165 15.51 -6.26 7.10
CA ASP A 165 15.21 -7.59 7.64
C ASP A 165 14.62 -8.54 6.58
N ARG A 166 15.04 -9.82 6.61
CA ARG A 166 14.66 -10.82 5.61
C ARG A 166 13.15 -11.09 5.58
N GLN A 167 12.50 -11.11 6.76
CA GLN A 167 11.07 -11.40 6.85
C GLN A 167 10.23 -10.23 6.32
N LEU A 168 10.57 -9.01 6.72
CA LEU A 168 9.94 -7.80 6.21
C LEU A 168 10.14 -7.66 4.70
N ARG A 169 11.38 -7.87 4.23
CA ARG A 169 11.71 -7.85 2.80
C ARG A 169 10.83 -8.78 1.98
N ARG A 170 10.71 -10.06 2.38
CA ARG A 170 9.89 -11.04 1.65
C ARG A 170 8.43 -10.59 1.58
N ARG A 171 7.86 -10.08 2.67
CA ARG A 171 6.49 -9.60 2.71
C ARG A 171 6.28 -8.37 1.81
N LEU A 172 7.21 -7.42 1.83
CA LEU A 172 7.14 -6.24 0.98
C LEU A 172 7.32 -6.58 -0.51
N ILE A 173 8.19 -7.56 -0.85
CA ILE A 173 8.33 -8.02 -2.24
C ILE A 173 7.04 -8.67 -2.72
N VAL A 174 6.42 -9.56 -1.94
CA VAL A 174 5.15 -10.19 -2.31
C VAL A 174 4.05 -9.12 -2.48
N ALA A 175 3.96 -8.19 -1.56
CA ALA A 175 3.02 -7.08 -1.63
C ALA A 175 3.23 -6.23 -2.90
N GLY A 176 4.48 -5.88 -3.19
CA GLY A 176 4.85 -5.11 -4.39
C GLY A 176 4.56 -5.85 -5.70
N ILE A 177 4.77 -7.16 -5.76
CA ILE A 177 4.42 -7.97 -6.94
C ILE A 177 2.90 -7.95 -7.17
N ILE A 178 2.10 -8.12 -6.11
CA ILE A 178 0.64 -8.10 -6.22
C ILE A 178 0.16 -6.70 -6.68
N PHE A 179 0.72 -5.63 -6.11
CA PHE A 179 0.43 -4.26 -6.53
C PHE A 179 0.76 -4.04 -8.01
N LEU A 180 1.96 -4.40 -8.46
CA LEU A 180 2.40 -4.20 -9.85
C LEU A 180 1.64 -5.09 -10.86
N LEU A 181 1.13 -6.24 -10.42
CA LEU A 181 0.22 -7.04 -11.26
C LEU A 181 -1.09 -6.30 -11.54
N GLY A 182 -1.63 -5.54 -10.60
CA GLY A 182 -2.72 -4.61 -10.84
C GLY A 182 -2.26 -3.49 -11.76
N ALA A 183 -1.46 -2.58 -11.24
CA ALA A 183 -1.07 -1.31 -11.85
C ALA A 183 -0.43 -1.39 -13.24
N ILE A 184 0.14 -2.50 -13.64
CA ILE A 184 0.75 -2.67 -14.96
C ILE A 184 0.11 -3.84 -15.71
N GLY A 185 -0.07 -4.98 -15.04
CA GLY A 185 -0.51 -6.20 -15.70
C GLY A 185 -1.96 -6.12 -16.17
N PHE A 186 -2.87 -5.79 -15.25
CA PHE A 186 -4.30 -5.72 -15.57
C PHE A 186 -4.66 -4.45 -16.32
N GLU A 187 -4.00 -3.33 -16.08
CA GLU A 187 -4.16 -2.14 -16.90
C GLU A 187 -3.77 -2.40 -18.36
N ALA A 188 -2.63 -3.07 -18.60
CA ALA A 188 -2.25 -3.47 -19.97
C ALA A 188 -3.29 -4.40 -20.62
N LEU A 189 -3.88 -5.32 -19.84
CA LEU A 189 -4.97 -6.18 -20.32
C LEU A 189 -6.24 -5.38 -20.64
N GLY A 190 -6.60 -4.41 -19.80
CA GLY A 190 -7.69 -3.46 -20.02
C GLY A 190 -7.51 -2.72 -21.35
N GLY A 191 -6.31 -2.21 -21.58
CA GLY A 191 -5.92 -1.58 -22.84
C GLY A 191 -6.08 -2.48 -24.08
N LEU A 192 -5.79 -3.78 -23.94
CA LEU A 192 -6.02 -4.75 -25.04
C LEU A 192 -7.50 -4.99 -25.32
N VAL A 193 -8.36 -4.96 -24.31
CA VAL A 193 -9.81 -5.14 -24.48
C VAL A 193 -10.43 -3.98 -25.25
N ILE A 194 -9.97 -2.75 -25.01
CA ILE A 194 -10.49 -1.58 -25.72
C ILE A 194 -9.81 -1.33 -27.07
N ARG A 195 -8.68 -1.99 -27.35
CA ARG A 195 -7.92 -1.82 -28.59
C ARG A 195 -8.77 -2.16 -29.83
N GLY A 196 -8.85 -1.22 -30.76
CA GLY A 196 -9.58 -1.42 -32.01
C GLY A 196 -11.11 -1.32 -31.92
N GLN A 197 -11.65 -0.97 -30.73
CA GLN A 197 -13.05 -0.60 -30.55
C GLN A 197 -13.19 0.93 -30.47
N LEU A 198 -14.41 1.44 -30.68
CA LEU A 198 -14.69 2.83 -30.35
C LEU A 198 -14.54 2.98 -28.81
N ASP A 199 -13.60 3.79 -28.36
CA ASP A 199 -13.19 3.91 -26.96
C ASP A 199 -14.38 4.03 -25.99
N GLU A 200 -15.39 4.82 -26.34
CA GLU A 200 -16.58 5.01 -25.51
C GLU A 200 -17.37 3.71 -25.27
N LEU A 201 -17.59 2.91 -26.33
CA LEU A 201 -18.33 1.65 -26.23
C LEU A 201 -17.55 0.55 -25.52
N ALA A 202 -16.23 0.54 -25.68
CA ALA A 202 -15.35 -0.43 -25.05
C ALA A 202 -15.26 -0.21 -23.54
N ARG A 203 -15.15 1.04 -23.08
CA ARG A 203 -15.07 1.41 -21.66
C ARG A 203 -16.38 1.19 -20.90
N THR A 204 -17.54 1.09 -21.56
CA THR A 204 -18.83 0.74 -20.96
C THR A 204 -19.07 -0.75 -20.92
N SER A 205 -18.16 -1.57 -21.44
CA SER A 205 -18.32 -3.02 -21.52
C SER A 205 -18.13 -3.70 -20.16
N LEU A 206 -18.89 -4.75 -19.88
CA LEU A 206 -18.75 -5.54 -18.66
C LEU A 206 -17.32 -6.14 -18.51
N PRO A 207 -16.68 -6.70 -19.56
CA PRO A 207 -15.30 -7.18 -19.45
C PRO A 207 -14.32 -6.11 -18.98
N TYR A 208 -14.42 -4.87 -19.49
CA TYR A 208 -13.58 -3.76 -19.04
C TYR A 208 -13.78 -3.46 -17.57
N HIS A 209 -15.02 -3.32 -17.09
CA HIS A 209 -15.31 -3.08 -15.67
C HIS A 209 -14.80 -4.20 -14.75
N LEU A 210 -14.85 -5.45 -15.21
CA LEU A 210 -14.32 -6.57 -14.43
C LEU A 210 -12.78 -6.50 -14.34
N LEU A 211 -12.10 -6.10 -15.42
CA LEU A 211 -10.65 -5.92 -15.42
C LEU A 211 -10.25 -4.79 -14.48
N VAL A 212 -10.90 -3.63 -14.54
CA VAL A 212 -10.72 -2.52 -13.59
C VAL A 212 -10.92 -3.00 -12.14
N GLY A 213 -11.98 -3.79 -11.89
CA GLY A 213 -12.22 -4.32 -10.55
C GLY A 213 -11.12 -5.24 -10.04
N ILE A 214 -10.51 -6.04 -10.91
CA ILE A 214 -9.39 -6.92 -10.57
C ILE A 214 -8.10 -6.09 -10.38
N GLU A 215 -7.82 -5.18 -11.26
CA GLU A 215 -6.70 -4.24 -11.23
C GLU A 215 -6.63 -3.52 -9.89
N GLU A 216 -7.64 -2.74 -9.60
CA GLU A 216 -7.76 -1.95 -8.38
C GLU A 216 -7.83 -2.81 -7.11
N GLY A 217 -8.49 -3.96 -7.20
CA GLY A 217 -8.51 -4.95 -6.12
C GLY A 217 -7.13 -5.51 -5.80
N LEU A 218 -6.27 -5.73 -6.81
CA LEU A 218 -4.89 -6.17 -6.63
C LEU A 218 -4.02 -5.07 -6.05
N GLU A 219 -4.17 -3.84 -6.50
CA GLU A 219 -3.41 -2.69 -5.97
C GLU A 219 -3.69 -2.48 -4.49
N VAL A 220 -4.96 -2.38 -4.11
CA VAL A 220 -5.36 -2.25 -2.70
C VAL A 220 -4.91 -3.45 -1.88
N THR A 221 -5.01 -4.68 -2.42
CA THR A 221 -4.53 -5.90 -1.73
C THR A 221 -3.03 -5.83 -1.50
N GLY A 222 -2.25 -5.46 -2.51
CA GLY A 222 -0.80 -5.25 -2.40
C GLY A 222 -0.47 -4.19 -1.35
N ALA A 223 -1.15 -3.06 -1.38
CA ALA A 223 -0.96 -1.97 -0.42
C ALA A 223 -1.34 -2.39 1.02
N LEU A 224 -2.45 -3.11 1.23
CA LEU A 224 -2.83 -3.64 2.55
C LEU A 224 -1.81 -4.65 3.09
N LEU A 225 -1.27 -5.52 2.23
CA LEU A 225 -0.20 -6.45 2.61
C LEU A 225 1.09 -5.73 2.96
N ALA A 226 1.46 -4.66 2.24
CA ALA A 226 2.62 -3.83 2.56
C ALA A 226 2.44 -3.10 3.89
N LEU A 227 1.25 -2.53 4.15
CA LEU A 227 0.92 -1.91 5.44
C LEU A 227 0.98 -2.93 6.57
N ALA A 228 0.39 -4.12 6.38
CA ALA A 228 0.46 -5.22 7.34
C ALA A 228 1.91 -5.62 7.64
N ALA A 229 2.76 -5.68 6.62
CA ALA A 229 4.18 -5.97 6.77
C ALA A 229 4.89 -4.89 7.58
N ALA A 230 4.72 -3.61 7.24
CA ALA A 230 5.32 -2.48 7.94
C ALA A 230 4.89 -2.43 9.42
N LEU A 231 3.58 -2.53 9.69
CA LEU A 231 3.05 -2.56 11.05
C LEU A 231 3.52 -3.78 11.84
N SER A 232 3.77 -4.93 11.18
CA SER A 232 4.28 -6.13 11.85
C SER A 232 5.73 -6.01 12.30
N ALA A 233 6.47 -5.07 11.74
CA ALA A 233 7.85 -4.79 12.12
C ALA A 233 7.98 -4.02 13.44
N LEU A 234 6.88 -3.44 13.93
CA LEU A 234 6.84 -2.61 15.13
C LEU A 234 6.27 -3.37 16.33
N THR A 235 6.81 -3.10 17.50
CA THR A 235 6.27 -3.47 18.81
C THR A 235 6.12 -2.18 19.61
N ILE A 236 4.96 -1.99 20.23
CA ILE A 236 4.65 -0.84 21.07
C ILE A 236 4.60 -1.32 22.52
N GLU A 237 5.44 -0.75 23.37
CA GLU A 237 5.49 -1.06 24.80
C GLU A 237 5.08 0.20 25.58
N ARG A 238 4.20 0.03 26.56
CA ARG A 238 3.89 1.08 27.53
C ARG A 238 4.85 0.97 28.69
N THR A 239 5.52 2.07 29.00
CA THR A 239 6.43 2.20 30.13
C THR A 239 5.93 3.30 31.05
N ALA A 240 6.42 3.37 32.28
CA ALA A 240 6.12 4.47 33.21
C ALA A 240 6.51 5.85 32.63
N ALA A 241 7.49 5.90 31.73
CA ALA A 241 7.97 7.12 31.08
C ALA A 241 7.22 7.47 29.78
N GLY A 242 6.30 6.61 29.30
CA GLY A 242 5.54 6.85 28.06
C GLY A 242 5.44 5.63 27.15
N ILE A 243 5.27 5.89 25.85
CA ILE A 243 5.16 4.86 24.83
C ILE A 243 6.52 4.64 24.17
N LEU A 244 7.02 3.40 24.20
CA LEU A 244 8.24 2.98 23.54
C LEU A 244 7.90 2.17 22.29
N VAL A 245 8.38 2.64 21.14
CA VAL A 245 8.25 1.94 19.86
C VAL A 245 9.58 1.25 19.54
N ARG A 246 9.56 -0.06 19.34
CA ARG A 246 10.74 -0.89 19.07
C ARG A 246 10.57 -1.71 17.80
N ILE A 247 11.69 -2.14 17.22
CA ILE A 247 11.69 -3.08 16.10
C ILE A 247 11.55 -4.50 16.62
N ARG A 248 10.61 -5.23 15.99
CA ARG A 248 10.38 -6.63 16.32
C ARG A 248 11.48 -7.58 15.79
N PHE A 249 12.11 -7.23 14.67
CA PHE A 249 13.07 -8.05 13.91
C PHE A 249 14.52 -7.66 14.22
N GLY A 250 14.95 -7.58 15.42
CA GLY A 250 16.33 -7.26 15.76
C GLY A 250 16.93 -8.19 16.82
N ARG A 251 16.14 -9.12 17.33
CA ARG A 251 16.52 -9.93 18.49
C ARG A 251 17.31 -11.23 18.17
N VAL A 252 17.76 -11.44 16.96
CA VAL A 252 18.62 -12.61 16.64
C VAL A 252 20.07 -12.30 17.00
N GLY A 253 20.36 -12.05 18.25
CA GLY A 253 21.74 -11.78 18.71
C GLY A 253 21.93 -11.71 20.22
N ASN A 254 20.88 -11.52 21.00
CA ASN A 254 21.02 -11.36 22.44
C ASN A 254 20.97 -12.67 23.26
N ASP A 255 20.61 -13.79 22.66
CA ASP A 255 20.65 -15.07 23.37
C ASP A 255 22.07 -15.63 23.46
N ALA A 256 23.01 -15.13 22.64
CA ALA A 256 24.42 -15.53 22.71
C ALA A 256 25.18 -14.83 23.89
N LEU A 257 24.65 -13.72 24.42
CA LEU A 257 25.26 -13.02 25.55
C LEU A 257 24.79 -13.49 26.92
N LYS A 258 23.73 -14.34 26.97
CA LYS A 258 23.23 -14.91 28.23
C LYS A 258 23.91 -16.22 28.64
N CYS A 259 24.79 -16.78 27.80
CA CYS A 259 25.52 -18.01 28.06
C CYS A 259 27.02 -17.84 28.28
N ALA A 260 27.50 -16.65 28.60
CA ALA A 260 28.86 -16.51 29.09
C ALA A 260 28.87 -16.94 30.57
N PRO A 261 29.51 -18.06 30.96
CA PRO A 261 29.68 -18.40 32.38
C PRO A 261 30.55 -17.34 33.00
N VAL A 262 30.06 -16.75 34.09
CA VAL A 262 30.90 -15.94 34.98
C VAL A 262 32.02 -16.88 35.49
N ALA A 263 33.23 -16.67 34.99
CA ALA A 263 34.40 -17.38 35.49
C ALA A 263 34.64 -16.99 36.96
N PRO A 264 35.11 -17.93 37.79
CA PRO A 264 35.26 -17.78 39.25
C PRO A 264 36.30 -16.74 39.66
#